data_15637e0bb0d687c183d57242827c8d2a
#
_entry.id   15637e0bb0d687c183d57242827c8d2a
#
_cell.length_a   1.000
_cell.length_b   1.000
_cell.length_c   1.000
_cell.angle_alpha   90.00
_cell.angle_beta   90.00
_cell.angle_gamma   90.00
#
_symmetry.space_group_name_H-M   'P 1'
#
loop_
_entity.id
_entity.type
_entity.pdbx_description
1 polymer ?
#
loop_
_entity_poly.entity_id
_entity_poly.type
_entity_poly.pdbx_seq_one_letter_code
_entity_poly.pdbx_strand_id
1 'polypeptide(L)' 'MTLTNLPIGSEARVTSVKGTGRVTRRLMEMGVIPGVEVRIVKTAPFGDPIEVRVRGYSLAMRRTEADAIEVDI' A
#
# COMPACT_ATOMS: atom_id res chain seq x y z
N MET A 1 4.05 -2.55 11.22
CA MET A 1 4.29 -1.25 10.59
C MET A 1 3.31 -1.05 9.46
N THR A 2 3.03 0.18 9.10
CA THR A 2 2.14 0.45 7.98
C THR A 2 2.93 0.69 6.71
N LEU A 3 2.24 0.63 5.59
CA LEU A 3 2.86 0.84 4.29
C LEU A 3 3.52 2.22 4.18
N THR A 4 2.98 3.23 4.85
CA THR A 4 3.56 4.57 4.86
C THR A 4 4.94 4.64 5.50
N ASN A 5 5.31 3.64 6.31
CA ASN A 5 6.61 3.62 6.98
C ASN A 5 7.71 3.03 6.11
N LEU A 6 7.37 2.44 4.96
CA LEU A 6 8.39 1.83 4.11
C LEU A 6 9.12 2.89 3.30
N PRO A 7 10.47 2.80 3.22
CA PRO A 7 11.23 3.66 2.33
C PRO A 7 10.98 3.30 0.87
N ILE A 8 11.23 4.25 -0.01
CA ILE A 8 11.13 4.04 -1.45
C ILE A 8 12.07 2.89 -1.85
N GLY A 9 11.57 1.98 -2.67
CA GLY A 9 12.32 0.83 -3.15
C GLY A 9 12.23 -0.39 -2.26
N SER A 10 11.65 -0.26 -1.07
CA SER A 10 11.49 -1.39 -0.15
C SER A 10 10.29 -2.25 -0.51
N GLU A 11 10.42 -3.54 -0.24
CA GLU A 11 9.34 -4.49 -0.42
C GLU A 11 8.89 -5.00 0.94
N ALA A 12 7.61 -5.33 1.04
CA ALA A 12 7.04 -5.91 2.24
C ALA A 12 5.83 -6.73 1.88
N ARG A 13 5.40 -7.56 2.82
CA ARG A 13 4.21 -8.39 2.64
C ARG A 13 3.06 -7.78 3.41
N VAL A 14 1.90 -7.69 2.78
CA VAL A 14 0.69 -7.21 3.45
C VAL A 14 0.25 -8.24 4.45
N THR A 15 0.02 -7.81 5.69
CA THR A 15 -0.48 -8.68 6.76
C THR A 15 -1.96 -8.44 7.02
N SER A 16 -2.41 -7.20 6.92
CA SER A 16 -3.83 -6.90 7.05
C SER A 16 -4.13 -5.54 6.43
N VAL A 17 -5.38 -5.34 6.07
CA VAL A 17 -5.88 -4.05 5.63
C VAL A 17 -6.97 -3.64 6.62
N LYS A 18 -6.70 -2.59 7.37
CA LYS A 18 -7.59 -2.16 8.45
C LYS A 18 -8.72 -1.28 7.93
N GLY A 19 -9.77 -1.21 8.72
CA GLY A 19 -10.92 -0.37 8.42
C GLY A 19 -11.98 -1.11 7.64
N THR A 20 -13.13 -0.43 7.52
CA THR A 20 -14.27 -0.92 6.76
C THR A 20 -14.71 0.20 5.83
N GLY A 21 -15.39 -0.14 4.75
CA GLY A 21 -15.91 0.84 3.84
C GLY A 21 -15.31 0.76 2.46
N ARG A 22 -15.58 1.79 1.67
CA ARG A 22 -15.27 1.78 0.24
C ARG A 22 -13.79 1.73 -0.07
N VAL A 23 -13.00 2.47 0.68
CA VAL A 23 -11.56 2.56 0.43
C VAL A 23 -10.92 1.20 0.66
N THR A 24 -11.21 0.58 1.79
CA THR A 24 -10.67 -0.74 2.12
C THR A 24 -11.08 -1.77 1.08
N ARG A 25 -12.37 -1.78 0.74
CA ARG A 25 -12.89 -2.70 -0.27
C ARG A 25 -12.20 -2.50 -1.61
N ARG A 26 -12.04 -1.25 -2.03
CA ARG A 26 -11.41 -0.92 -3.29
C ARG A 26 -9.96 -1.41 -3.34
N LEU A 27 -9.20 -1.18 -2.26
CA LEU A 27 -7.83 -1.63 -2.18
C LEU A 27 -7.76 -3.15 -2.30
N MET A 28 -8.62 -3.86 -1.61
CA MET A 28 -8.64 -5.32 -1.66
C MET A 28 -9.03 -5.84 -3.03
N GLU A 29 -9.98 -5.19 -3.69
CA GLU A 29 -10.36 -5.54 -5.06
C GLU A 29 -9.22 -5.32 -6.05
N MET A 30 -8.33 -4.39 -5.75
CA MET A 30 -7.17 -4.10 -6.58
C MET A 30 -5.99 -5.01 -6.26
N GLY A 31 -6.15 -5.97 -5.37
CA GLY A 31 -5.12 -6.95 -5.07
C GLY A 31 -4.34 -6.69 -3.80
N VAL A 32 -4.66 -5.65 -3.05
CA VAL A 32 -4.00 -5.37 -1.77
C VAL A 32 -4.67 -6.22 -0.70
N ILE A 33 -4.23 -7.45 -0.59
CA ILE A 33 -4.81 -8.44 0.33
C ILE A 33 -3.69 -9.07 1.15
N PRO A 34 -4.01 -9.62 2.33
CA PRO A 34 -2.99 -10.30 3.14
C PRO A 34 -2.25 -11.36 2.35
N GLY A 35 -0.94 -11.38 2.51
CA GLY A 35 -0.06 -12.32 1.82
C GLY A 35 0.57 -11.79 0.54
N VAL A 36 0.09 -10.68 0.00
CA VAL A 36 0.64 -10.14 -1.25
C VAL A 36 1.88 -9.29 -0.94
N GLU A 37 2.86 -9.32 -1.83
CA GLU A 37 4.02 -8.46 -1.71
C GLU A 37 3.78 -7.14 -2.43
N VAL A 38 4.23 -6.06 -1.80
CA VAL A 38 4.10 -4.71 -2.33
C VAL A 38 5.45 -4.01 -2.26
N ARG A 39 5.66 -3.06 -3.16
CA ARG A 39 6.88 -2.26 -3.19
C ARG A 39 6.51 -0.80 -3.34
N ILE A 40 7.16 0.06 -2.58
CA ILE A 40 7.03 1.50 -2.76
C ILE A 40 7.91 1.90 -3.94
N VAL A 41 7.30 2.38 -5.02
CA VAL A 41 8.03 2.75 -6.23
C VAL A 41 8.51 4.19 -6.14
N LYS A 42 7.60 5.10 -5.79
CA LYS A 42 7.93 6.52 -5.64
C LYS A 42 6.81 7.24 -4.92
N THR A 43 7.11 8.45 -4.49
CA THR A 43 6.11 9.34 -3.91
C THR A 43 6.07 10.62 -4.72
N ALA A 44 4.93 11.30 -4.72
CA ALA A 44 4.81 12.63 -5.29
C ALA A 44 5.69 13.61 -4.49
N PRO A 45 6.02 14.80 -5.07
CA PRO A 45 6.95 15.73 -4.42
C PRO A 45 6.63 16.10 -2.99
N PHE A 46 5.36 16.09 -2.59
CA PHE A 46 4.98 16.40 -1.23
C PHE A 46 4.62 15.16 -0.42
N GLY A 47 5.00 13.96 -0.92
CA GLY A 47 4.77 12.72 -0.22
C GLY A 47 3.39 12.09 -0.44
N ASP A 48 2.57 12.67 -1.29
CA ASP A 48 1.21 12.18 -1.54
C ASP A 48 0.80 12.55 -2.97
N PRO A 49 0.34 11.60 -3.80
CA PRO A 49 0.11 10.20 -3.50
C PRO A 49 1.39 9.37 -3.49
N ILE A 50 1.26 8.13 -3.02
CA ILE A 50 2.33 7.14 -3.04
C ILE A 50 2.05 6.18 -4.19
N GLU A 51 3.06 5.87 -4.99
CA GLU A 51 2.93 4.85 -6.04
C GLU A 51 3.44 3.53 -5.50
N VAL A 52 2.60 2.52 -5.52
CA VAL A 52 2.87 1.20 -4.97
C VAL A 52 2.73 0.16 -6.05
N ARG A 53 3.71 -0.73 -6.17
CA ARG A 53 3.64 -1.84 -7.11
C ARG A 53 3.05 -3.05 -6.43
N VAL A 54 2.01 -3.62 -7.06
CA VAL A 54 1.29 -4.77 -6.54
C VAL A 54 1.11 -5.76 -7.69
N ARG A 55 1.65 -6.97 -7.53
CA ARG A 55 1.45 -8.05 -8.52
C ARG A 55 1.74 -7.67 -9.97
N GLY A 56 2.79 -6.87 -10.19
CA GLY A 56 3.20 -6.54 -11.54
C GLY A 56 2.54 -5.31 -12.15
N TYR A 57 1.69 -4.64 -11.43
CA TYR A 57 1.17 -3.34 -11.85
C TYR A 57 1.32 -2.33 -10.73
N SER A 58 1.25 -1.06 -11.07
CA SER A 58 1.38 0.01 -10.09
C SER A 58 0.04 0.69 -9.87
N LEU A 59 -0.19 1.11 -8.64
CA LEU A 59 -1.35 1.93 -8.34
C LEU A 59 -0.93 3.07 -7.43
N ALA A 60 -1.60 4.20 -7.58
CA ALA A 60 -1.37 5.36 -6.73
C ALA A 60 -2.40 5.35 -5.62
N MET A 61 -1.95 5.60 -4.39
CA MET A 61 -2.86 5.68 -3.25
C MET A 61 -2.47 6.84 -2.37
N ARG A 62 -3.43 7.37 -1.64
CA ARG A 62 -3.17 8.44 -0.69
C ARG A 62 -2.47 7.88 0.53
N ARG A 63 -1.67 8.71 1.21
CA ARG A 63 -1.01 8.31 2.44
C ARG A 63 -2.01 7.79 3.47
N THR A 64 -3.18 8.42 3.55
CA THR A 64 -4.23 7.97 4.47
C THR A 64 -4.69 6.55 4.17
N GLU A 65 -4.71 6.19 2.90
CA GLU A 65 -5.06 4.81 2.49
C GLU A 65 -3.94 3.84 2.86
N ALA A 66 -2.70 4.26 2.61
CA ALA A 66 -1.54 3.43 2.95
C ALA A 66 -1.40 3.22 4.46
N ASP A 67 -1.85 4.18 5.26
CA ASP A 67 -1.83 4.04 6.72
C ASP A 67 -2.71 2.89 7.21
N ALA A 68 -3.69 2.48 6.42
CA ALA A 68 -4.58 1.38 6.78
C ALA A 68 -4.00 0.01 6.41
N ILE A 69 -2.88 -0.02 5.69
CA ILE A 69 -2.28 -1.27 5.23
C ILE A 69 -1.13 -1.65 6.15
N GLU A 70 -1.31 -2.74 6.88
CA GLU A 70 -0.25 -3.29 7.73
C GLU A 70 0.64 -4.19 6.91
N VAL A 71 1.94 -4.04 7.08
CA VAL A 71 2.92 -4.82 6.33
C VAL A 71 4.00 -5.38 7.26
N ASP A 72 4.69 -6.38 6.77
CA ASP A 72 5.82 -7.01 7.44
C ASP A 72 6.94 -7.22 6.42
N ILE A 73 8.13 -6.90 6.81
CA ILE A 73 9.31 -7.01 5.93
C ILE A 73 9.85 -8.43 5.90
#